data_685b50c8b013353986baab2448178f62
#
_entry.id   685b50c8b013353986baab2448178f62
#
_cell.length_a   1.000
_cell.length_b   1.000
_cell.length_c   1.000
_cell.angle_alpha   90.00
_cell.angle_beta   90.00
_cell.angle_gamma   90.00
#
_symmetry.space_group_name_H-M   'P 1'
#
loop_
_entity.id
_entity.type
_entity.pdbx_description
1 polymer ?
#
loop_
_entity_poly.entity_id
_entity_poly.type
_entity_poly.pdbx_seq_one_letter_code
_entity_poly.pdbx_strand_id
1 'polypeptide(L)'
;MKSFNNSIIYRFSINLFFVLFLGLFNLSYSQNQIEPEAQKSVLLPERTMFSENIIYKTDQQGKSILLDLYKPKKASSEKLPVVIYVHGGGWVQGDKIIRADSYIENTILKLIEKNYAVISIDYTLVSETVHFPSPIEDTKDAVKWVRKNADKYNFDQNNIGLFGASAGAHLSMLAAYTNDNEFVGNPELSPYSAKVNYVISNFGPTDLNKLLHTRAGKIPVFFIGLFAKNIVDLREKIVTGMSGYDIKKDKRKVIEYFKTISPLTYVDNGISTLIVQGDKDKVVPMKQSKKLHRKLKKENIQNSLTIVEDGLHGFRSTDKKHLDRITDEMVNFVVSQKK
;
A
#
# COMPACT_ATOMS: atom_id res chain seq x y z
N MET A 1 -3.26 -47.93 1.83
CA MET A 1 -2.46 -47.32 0.76
C MET A 1 -3.13 -46.15 0.01
N LYS A 2 -4.11 -45.43 0.58
CA LYS A 2 -4.82 -44.33 -0.10
C LYS A 2 -4.64 -42.92 0.54
N SER A 3 -3.88 -42.77 1.64
CA SER A 3 -3.71 -41.48 2.30
C SER A 3 -2.42 -40.73 1.92
N PHE A 4 -1.49 -41.37 1.22
CA PHE A 4 -0.19 -40.75 0.88
C PHE A 4 -0.23 -39.83 -0.36
N ASN A 5 -1.19 -40.06 -1.27
CA ASN A 5 -1.25 -39.30 -2.54
C ASN A 5 -1.84 -37.90 -2.42
N ASN A 6 -2.76 -37.66 -1.48
CA ASN A 6 -3.41 -36.34 -1.37
C ASN A 6 -2.49 -35.24 -0.77
N SER A 7 -1.54 -35.61 0.08
CA SER A 7 -0.60 -34.60 0.65
C SER A 7 0.48 -34.19 -0.34
N ILE A 8 0.85 -35.06 -1.27
CA ILE A 8 1.83 -34.75 -2.33
C ILE A 8 1.19 -33.88 -3.41
N ILE A 9 -0.04 -34.18 -3.82
CA ILE A 9 -0.78 -33.38 -4.81
C ILE A 9 -1.10 -31.98 -4.26
N TYR A 10 -1.46 -31.86 -2.98
CA TYR A 10 -1.67 -30.57 -2.33
C TYR A 10 -0.37 -29.74 -2.21
N ARG A 11 0.77 -30.39 -1.98
CA ARG A 11 2.09 -29.73 -1.95
C ARG A 11 2.57 -29.34 -3.35
N PHE A 12 2.26 -30.11 -4.39
CA PHE A 12 2.58 -29.77 -5.78
C PHE A 12 1.72 -28.59 -6.30
N SER A 13 0.45 -28.52 -5.96
CA SER A 13 -0.42 -27.41 -6.36
C SER A 13 -0.04 -26.10 -5.67
N ILE A 14 0.45 -26.12 -4.43
CA ILE A 14 0.98 -24.94 -3.72
C ILE A 14 2.29 -24.45 -4.38
N ASN A 15 3.14 -25.35 -4.86
CA ASN A 15 4.40 -25.02 -5.53
C ASN A 15 4.18 -24.47 -6.95
N LEU A 16 3.19 -24.95 -7.68
CA LEU A 16 2.82 -24.43 -8.99
C LEU A 16 2.24 -23.01 -8.90
N PHE A 17 1.52 -22.71 -7.81
CA PHE A 17 1.02 -21.36 -7.50
C PHE A 17 2.14 -20.35 -7.21
N PHE A 18 3.23 -20.82 -6.58
CA PHE A 18 4.42 -20.00 -6.30
C PHE A 18 5.16 -19.60 -7.58
N VAL A 19 5.29 -20.53 -8.56
CA VAL A 19 5.91 -20.26 -9.86
C VAL A 19 5.09 -19.24 -10.66
N LEU A 20 3.75 -19.34 -10.62
CA LEU A 20 2.86 -18.40 -11.31
C LEU A 20 2.87 -17.01 -10.68
N PHE A 21 2.98 -16.89 -9.35
CA PHE A 21 3.00 -15.61 -8.65
C PHE A 21 4.21 -14.74 -9.01
N LEU A 22 5.40 -15.34 -9.03
CA LEU A 22 6.63 -14.60 -9.34
C LEU A 22 6.89 -14.50 -10.85
N GLY A 23 6.33 -15.42 -11.65
CA GLY A 23 6.34 -15.32 -13.12
C GLY A 23 5.55 -14.11 -13.64
N LEU A 24 4.46 -13.75 -12.97
CA LEU A 24 3.68 -12.54 -13.31
C LEU A 24 4.40 -11.24 -12.91
N PHE A 25 5.23 -11.27 -11.88
CA PHE A 25 6.13 -10.15 -11.55
C PHE A 25 7.22 -9.99 -12.64
N ASN A 26 7.78 -11.10 -13.16
CA ASN A 26 8.72 -11.07 -14.28
C ASN A 26 8.07 -10.72 -15.62
N LEU A 27 6.83 -11.12 -15.87
CA LEU A 27 6.06 -10.70 -17.04
C LEU A 27 5.74 -9.20 -17.01
N SER A 28 5.51 -8.62 -15.85
CA SER A 28 5.39 -7.16 -15.68
C SER A 28 6.73 -6.44 -15.79
N TYR A 29 7.85 -7.11 -15.51
CA TYR A 29 9.20 -6.55 -15.58
C TYR A 29 9.88 -6.83 -16.93
N SER A 30 9.51 -7.88 -17.66
CA SER A 30 10.12 -8.35 -18.91
C SER A 30 9.28 -8.03 -20.15
N GLN A 31 8.01 -7.65 -20.00
CA GLN A 31 7.29 -7.00 -21.07
C GLN A 31 7.62 -5.51 -21.07
N ASN A 32 8.78 -5.18 -21.62
CA ASN A 32 8.95 -3.99 -22.45
C ASN A 32 8.05 -4.06 -23.70
N GLN A 33 6.80 -4.41 -23.55
CA GLN A 33 5.75 -3.79 -24.32
C GLN A 33 5.72 -2.39 -23.72
N ILE A 34 6.12 -1.41 -24.51
CA ILE A 34 5.83 -0.01 -24.32
C ILE A 34 4.30 0.07 -24.14
N GLU A 35 3.80 -0.21 -22.92
CA GLU A 35 2.51 0.35 -22.51
C GLU A 35 2.73 1.84 -22.67
N PRO A 36 1.89 2.57 -23.43
CA PRO A 36 2.04 4.01 -23.58
C PRO A 36 2.22 4.55 -22.17
N GLU A 37 3.33 5.25 -21.93
CA GLU A 37 3.71 5.76 -20.61
C GLU A 37 2.46 6.43 -20.03
N ALA A 38 1.90 5.83 -18.97
CA ALA A 38 0.58 6.21 -18.51
C ALA A 38 0.61 7.70 -18.18
N GLN A 39 -0.07 8.50 -18.99
CA GLN A 39 0.03 9.96 -18.98
C GLN A 39 -0.30 10.50 -17.58
N LYS A 40 0.44 11.51 -17.14
CA LYS A 40 0.11 12.27 -15.93
C LYS A 40 -1.31 12.85 -16.08
N SER A 41 -2.10 12.84 -15.01
CA SER A 41 -3.40 13.48 -15.00
C SER A 41 -3.31 14.95 -15.42
N VAL A 42 -4.08 15.35 -16.38
CA VAL A 42 -4.30 16.77 -16.74
C VAL A 42 -5.56 17.32 -16.05
N LEU A 43 -6.51 16.45 -15.71
CA LEU A 43 -7.78 16.85 -15.09
C LEU A 43 -7.59 17.35 -13.67
N LEU A 44 -6.69 16.73 -12.89
CA LEU A 44 -6.47 17.13 -11.50
C LEU A 44 -5.91 18.56 -11.40
N PRO A 45 -4.80 18.94 -12.07
CA PRO A 45 -4.35 20.33 -12.10
C PRO A 45 -5.40 21.29 -12.64
N GLU A 46 -6.15 20.89 -13.68
CA GLU A 46 -7.18 21.74 -14.26
C GLU A 46 -8.36 21.99 -13.32
N ARG A 47 -8.80 20.98 -12.54
CA ARG A 47 -10.02 21.05 -11.72
C ARG A 47 -9.78 21.43 -10.27
N THR A 48 -8.53 21.50 -9.82
CA THR A 48 -8.16 21.76 -8.41
C THR A 48 -7.26 22.98 -8.25
N MET A 49 -7.13 23.47 -7.02
CA MET A 49 -5.98 24.28 -6.62
C MET A 49 -4.81 23.28 -6.41
N PHE A 50 -3.93 23.24 -7.39
CA PHE A 50 -2.82 22.29 -7.43
C PHE A 50 -1.50 22.91 -7.01
N SER A 51 -0.77 22.25 -6.13
CA SER A 51 0.60 22.60 -5.76
C SER A 51 1.44 21.33 -5.83
N GLU A 52 2.45 21.33 -6.69
CA GLU A 52 3.31 20.15 -6.90
C GLU A 52 4.68 20.33 -6.25
N ASN A 53 5.35 19.20 -6.03
CA ASN A 53 6.73 19.13 -5.57
C ASN A 53 7.00 19.87 -4.23
N ILE A 54 6.03 19.79 -3.31
CA ILE A 54 6.22 20.33 -1.97
C ILE A 54 7.12 19.36 -1.19
N ILE A 55 8.23 19.85 -0.65
CA ILE A 55 9.13 19.08 0.22
C ILE A 55 8.43 18.90 1.56
N TYR A 56 8.18 17.64 1.98
CA TYR A 56 7.64 17.37 3.30
C TYR A 56 8.67 16.76 4.26
N LYS A 57 9.75 16.23 3.69
CA LYS A 57 10.86 15.62 4.43
C LYS A 57 12.14 15.69 3.60
N THR A 58 13.27 15.67 4.29
CA THR A 58 14.58 15.33 3.71
C THR A 58 15.05 14.03 4.35
N ASP A 59 15.49 13.06 3.54
CA ASP A 59 15.99 11.79 4.05
C ASP A 59 17.40 11.91 4.65
N GLN A 60 17.91 10.83 5.21
CA GLN A 60 19.23 10.79 5.84
C GLN A 60 20.38 11.03 4.86
N GLN A 61 20.16 10.87 3.56
CA GLN A 61 21.11 11.13 2.48
C GLN A 61 21.01 12.56 1.94
N GLY A 62 20.13 13.42 2.49
CA GLY A 62 19.90 14.78 2.04
C GLY A 62 18.96 14.89 0.83
N LYS A 63 18.31 13.80 0.40
CA LYS A 63 17.35 13.83 -0.69
C LYS A 63 16.00 14.30 -0.21
N SER A 64 15.41 15.26 -0.93
CA SER A 64 14.06 15.73 -0.68
C SER A 64 13.01 14.66 -1.04
N ILE A 65 12.08 14.42 -0.12
CA ILE A 65 10.89 13.58 -0.34
C ILE A 65 9.71 14.52 -0.54
N LEU A 66 8.97 14.30 -1.61
CA LEU A 66 8.02 15.26 -2.16
C LEU A 66 6.58 14.81 -2.01
N LEU A 67 5.68 15.77 -2.01
CA LEU A 67 4.25 15.53 -2.13
C LEU A 67 3.62 16.51 -3.15
N ASP A 68 2.47 16.09 -3.69
CA ASP A 68 1.58 16.92 -4.48
C ASP A 68 0.27 17.15 -3.71
N LEU A 69 -0.22 18.39 -3.72
CA LEU A 69 -1.42 18.80 -2.98
C LEU A 69 -2.51 19.25 -3.96
N TYR A 70 -3.68 18.66 -3.82
CA TYR A 70 -4.91 18.98 -4.56
C TYR A 70 -5.97 19.50 -3.58
N LYS A 71 -6.50 20.70 -3.83
CA LYS A 71 -7.58 21.28 -3.02
C LYS A 71 -8.74 21.75 -3.91
N PRO A 72 -9.97 21.86 -3.35
CA PRO A 72 -11.07 22.47 -4.05
C PRO A 72 -10.72 23.90 -4.53
N LYS A 73 -11.10 24.25 -5.79
CA LYS A 73 -10.89 25.62 -6.29
C LYS A 73 -11.73 26.66 -5.56
N LYS A 74 -12.92 26.28 -5.12
CA LYS A 74 -13.79 27.14 -4.33
C LYS A 74 -13.26 27.19 -2.90
N ALA A 75 -12.93 28.39 -2.44
CA ALA A 75 -12.51 28.58 -1.05
C ALA A 75 -13.66 28.16 -0.11
N SER A 76 -13.32 27.36 0.90
CA SER A 76 -14.21 27.00 2.00
C SER A 76 -13.81 27.83 3.23
N SER A 77 -14.82 28.30 3.97
CA SER A 77 -14.61 28.85 5.31
C SER A 77 -14.31 27.77 6.34
N GLU A 78 -14.69 26.53 6.05
CA GLU A 78 -14.40 25.37 6.90
C GLU A 78 -13.00 24.81 6.60
N LYS A 79 -12.36 24.25 7.63
CA LYS A 79 -11.13 23.49 7.48
C LYS A 79 -11.39 22.23 6.63
N LEU A 80 -10.45 21.94 5.73
CA LEU A 80 -10.55 20.81 4.80
C LEU A 80 -10.09 19.51 5.46
N PRO A 81 -10.91 18.47 5.52
CA PRO A 81 -10.44 17.14 5.86
C PRO A 81 -9.44 16.66 4.79
N VAL A 82 -8.49 15.81 5.19
CA VAL A 82 -7.36 15.43 4.33
C VAL A 82 -7.34 13.92 4.09
N VAL A 83 -7.16 13.53 2.83
CA VAL A 83 -6.82 12.16 2.46
C VAL A 83 -5.40 12.13 1.89
N ILE A 84 -4.55 11.30 2.45
CA ILE A 84 -3.18 11.10 1.94
C ILE A 84 -3.17 9.82 1.10
N TYR A 85 -2.87 9.97 -0.18
CA TYR A 85 -2.67 8.84 -1.09
C TYR A 85 -1.22 8.37 -1.07
N VAL A 86 -1.03 7.06 -0.94
CA VAL A 86 0.28 6.39 -0.92
C VAL A 86 0.33 5.41 -2.09
N HIS A 87 1.24 5.63 -3.02
CA HIS A 87 1.33 4.87 -4.26
C HIS A 87 1.81 3.42 -4.07
N GLY A 88 1.49 2.57 -5.04
CA GLY A 88 2.00 1.21 -5.13
C GLY A 88 3.42 1.13 -5.72
N GLY A 89 3.80 -0.06 -6.20
CA GLY A 89 5.10 -0.26 -6.87
C GLY A 89 6.06 -1.22 -6.15
N GLY A 90 5.52 -2.12 -5.30
CA GLY A 90 6.32 -3.14 -4.63
C GLY A 90 7.40 -2.59 -3.70
N TRP A 91 7.24 -1.36 -3.23
CA TRP A 91 8.18 -0.58 -2.40
C TRP A 91 9.47 -0.15 -3.10
N VAL A 92 9.74 -0.60 -4.33
CA VAL A 92 11.00 -0.39 -5.08
C VAL A 92 10.85 0.57 -6.26
N GLN A 93 9.63 0.95 -6.61
CA GLN A 93 9.32 1.84 -7.72
C GLN A 93 8.00 2.58 -7.48
N GLY A 94 7.67 3.51 -8.37
CA GLY A 94 6.49 4.36 -8.29
C GLY A 94 6.83 5.76 -7.81
N ASP A 95 5.86 6.62 -7.91
CA ASP A 95 5.94 8.04 -7.56
C ASP A 95 4.56 8.59 -7.18
N LYS A 96 4.53 9.83 -6.68
CA LYS A 96 3.32 10.56 -6.30
C LYS A 96 2.45 11.01 -7.48
N ILE A 97 2.92 10.84 -8.73
CA ILE A 97 2.20 11.32 -9.92
C ILE A 97 0.93 10.49 -10.13
N ILE A 98 -0.20 11.15 -10.15
CA ILE A 98 -1.47 10.51 -10.46
C ILE A 98 -1.59 10.35 -11.97
N ARG A 99 -1.87 9.12 -12.41
CA ARG A 99 -2.01 8.77 -13.83
C ARG A 99 -3.43 9.07 -14.31
N ALA A 100 -3.54 9.58 -15.55
CA ALA A 100 -4.81 9.85 -16.22
C ALA A 100 -5.65 8.58 -16.37
N ASP A 101 -6.95 8.75 -16.44
CA ASP A 101 -7.95 7.69 -16.66
C ASP A 101 -7.89 6.53 -15.63
N SER A 102 -7.24 6.75 -14.48
CA SER A 102 -7.14 5.77 -13.41
C SER A 102 -8.29 5.92 -12.41
N TYR A 103 -8.66 4.81 -11.75
CA TYR A 103 -9.63 4.87 -10.66
C TYR A 103 -9.14 5.76 -9.49
N ILE A 104 -7.81 5.93 -9.34
CA ILE A 104 -7.20 6.83 -8.35
C ILE A 104 -7.55 8.29 -8.69
N GLU A 105 -7.31 8.70 -9.95
CA GLU A 105 -7.68 10.04 -10.42
C GLU A 105 -9.17 10.33 -10.17
N ASN A 106 -10.04 9.39 -10.55
CA ASN A 106 -11.49 9.52 -10.37
C ASN A 106 -11.86 9.62 -8.88
N THR A 107 -11.23 8.81 -8.01
CA THR A 107 -11.43 8.90 -6.55
C THR A 107 -11.03 10.27 -6.01
N ILE A 108 -9.87 10.79 -6.43
CA ILE A 108 -9.38 12.10 -5.99
C ILE A 108 -10.32 13.21 -6.44
N LEU A 109 -10.74 13.22 -7.70
CA LEU A 109 -11.69 14.20 -8.23
C LEU A 109 -12.99 14.23 -7.42
N LYS A 110 -13.58 13.06 -7.13
CA LYS A 110 -14.80 12.96 -6.32
C LYS A 110 -14.60 13.41 -4.87
N LEU A 111 -13.43 13.16 -4.27
CA LEU A 111 -13.10 13.66 -2.92
C LEU A 111 -12.98 15.18 -2.91
N ILE A 112 -12.37 15.77 -3.92
CA ILE A 112 -12.30 17.23 -4.09
C ILE A 112 -13.70 17.86 -4.19
N GLU A 113 -14.62 17.23 -4.94
CA GLU A 113 -16.02 17.65 -5.04
C GLU A 113 -16.77 17.58 -3.69
N LYS A 114 -16.31 16.71 -2.78
CA LYS A 114 -16.79 16.59 -1.39
C LYS A 114 -16.05 17.50 -0.39
N ASN A 115 -15.31 18.51 -0.87
CA ASN A 115 -14.51 19.43 -0.07
C ASN A 115 -13.41 18.78 0.77
N TYR A 116 -12.76 17.73 0.27
CA TYR A 116 -11.54 17.17 0.84
C TYR A 116 -10.31 17.76 0.16
N ALA A 117 -9.25 17.97 0.91
CA ALA A 117 -7.91 18.09 0.35
C ALA A 117 -7.33 16.68 0.14
N VAL A 118 -6.64 16.46 -0.97
CA VAL A 118 -5.93 15.21 -1.22
C VAL A 118 -4.45 15.49 -1.41
N ILE A 119 -3.62 14.69 -0.77
CA ILE A 119 -2.16 14.75 -0.85
C ILE A 119 -1.68 13.43 -1.42
N SER A 120 -0.89 13.47 -2.50
CA SER A 120 -0.18 12.30 -3.02
C SER A 120 1.29 12.40 -2.66
N ILE A 121 1.86 11.36 -2.03
CA ILE A 121 3.22 11.41 -1.51
C ILE A 121 4.17 10.49 -2.28
N ASP A 122 5.41 10.93 -2.46
CA ASP A 122 6.54 10.04 -2.61
C ASP A 122 6.92 9.45 -1.24
N TYR A 123 7.61 8.34 -1.24
CA TYR A 123 8.27 7.78 -0.07
C TYR A 123 9.61 7.17 -0.49
N THR A 124 10.52 6.99 0.44
CA THR A 124 11.83 6.39 0.19
C THR A 124 11.67 4.96 -0.32
N LEU A 125 12.10 4.73 -1.55
CA LEU A 125 12.05 3.41 -2.18
C LEU A 125 13.11 2.49 -1.60
N VAL A 126 12.74 1.25 -1.39
CA VAL A 126 13.65 0.19 -0.92
C VAL A 126 14.66 -0.16 -2.01
N SER A 127 15.91 -0.35 -1.62
CA SER A 127 17.03 -0.71 -2.49
C SER A 127 17.96 -1.72 -1.82
N GLU A 128 19.12 -1.95 -2.38
CA GLU A 128 20.16 -2.78 -1.75
C GLU A 128 20.75 -2.14 -0.48
N THR A 129 20.66 -0.82 -0.37
CA THR A 129 21.24 -0.03 0.75
C THR A 129 20.21 0.69 1.60
N VAL A 130 18.96 0.74 1.16
CA VAL A 130 17.85 1.38 1.87
C VAL A 130 16.77 0.34 2.17
N HIS A 131 16.47 0.15 3.43
CA HIS A 131 15.57 -0.88 3.92
C HIS A 131 14.38 -0.29 4.68
N PHE A 132 13.41 -1.12 5.04
CA PHE A 132 12.46 -0.75 6.08
C PHE A 132 13.22 -0.43 7.39
N PRO A 133 12.72 0.51 8.22
CA PRO A 133 11.37 1.07 8.17
C PRO A 133 11.20 2.37 7.35
N SER A 134 12.19 2.87 6.63
CA SER A 134 12.15 4.20 5.98
C SER A 134 10.83 4.51 5.23
N PRO A 135 10.24 3.62 4.39
CA PRO A 135 8.98 3.93 3.72
C PRO A 135 7.79 4.12 4.68
N ILE A 136 7.81 3.43 5.84
CA ILE A 136 6.76 3.59 6.86
C ILE A 136 6.92 4.91 7.59
N GLU A 137 8.15 5.25 7.95
CA GLU A 137 8.51 6.52 8.59
C GLU A 137 8.09 7.70 7.72
N ASP A 138 8.34 7.64 6.41
CA ASP A 138 7.93 8.67 5.45
C ASP A 138 6.41 8.82 5.39
N THR A 139 5.68 7.72 5.38
CA THR A 139 4.21 7.74 5.39
C THR A 139 3.68 8.39 6.67
N LYS A 140 4.26 8.09 7.83
CA LYS A 140 3.90 8.72 9.11
C LYS A 140 4.29 10.21 9.14
N ASP A 141 5.46 10.54 8.60
CA ASP A 141 5.94 11.92 8.52
C ASP A 141 5.05 12.78 7.62
N ALA A 142 4.48 12.22 6.55
CA ALA A 142 3.48 12.91 5.74
C ALA A 142 2.22 13.28 6.55
N VAL A 143 1.74 12.37 7.42
CA VAL A 143 0.61 12.67 8.33
C VAL A 143 0.97 13.78 9.32
N LYS A 144 2.16 13.73 9.92
CA LYS A 144 2.66 14.75 10.84
C LYS A 144 2.84 16.09 10.14
N TRP A 145 3.33 16.09 8.88
CA TRP A 145 3.48 17.28 8.07
C TRP A 145 2.13 17.98 7.81
N VAL A 146 1.06 17.21 7.57
CA VAL A 146 -0.30 17.75 7.44
C VAL A 146 -0.68 18.52 8.71
N ARG A 147 -0.43 17.99 9.88
CA ARG A 147 -0.71 18.65 11.16
C ARG A 147 0.14 19.89 11.40
N LYS A 148 1.45 19.79 11.13
CA LYS A 148 2.37 20.94 11.22
C LYS A 148 1.94 22.12 10.35
N ASN A 149 1.35 21.83 9.20
CA ASN A 149 0.97 22.82 8.20
C ASN A 149 -0.55 23.09 8.13
N ALA A 150 -1.32 22.64 9.13
CA ALA A 150 -2.77 22.69 9.11
C ALA A 150 -3.32 24.12 8.93
N ASP A 151 -2.79 25.10 9.63
CA ASP A 151 -3.24 26.49 9.50
C ASP A 151 -2.83 27.11 8.15
N LYS A 152 -1.62 26.81 7.67
CA LYS A 152 -1.12 27.34 6.39
C LYS A 152 -1.99 26.91 5.20
N TYR A 153 -2.47 25.66 5.20
CA TYR A 153 -3.22 25.09 4.09
C TYR A 153 -4.72 24.97 4.34
N ASN A 154 -5.20 25.43 5.51
CA ASN A 154 -6.58 25.30 5.98
C ASN A 154 -7.05 23.84 6.11
N PHE A 155 -6.18 22.96 6.65
CA PHE A 155 -6.52 21.56 6.89
C PHE A 155 -7.23 21.35 8.23
N ASP A 156 -8.16 20.39 8.27
CA ASP A 156 -8.68 19.84 9.50
C ASP A 156 -7.73 18.73 10.01
N GLN A 157 -6.88 19.11 10.97
CA GLN A 157 -5.90 18.21 11.59
C GLN A 157 -6.53 17.02 12.35
N ASN A 158 -7.83 17.07 12.64
CA ASN A 158 -8.56 16.03 13.34
C ASN A 158 -9.26 15.07 12.39
N ASN A 159 -9.26 15.35 11.09
CA ASN A 159 -9.91 14.52 10.08
C ASN A 159 -8.92 14.21 8.95
N ILE A 160 -8.04 13.26 9.21
CA ILE A 160 -7.02 12.77 8.29
C ILE A 160 -7.22 11.28 8.07
N GLY A 161 -7.24 10.86 6.79
CA GLY A 161 -7.28 9.46 6.39
C GLY A 161 -6.14 9.07 5.47
N LEU A 162 -5.85 7.78 5.41
CA LEU A 162 -4.88 7.21 4.48
C LEU A 162 -5.59 6.39 3.41
N PHE A 163 -5.12 6.49 2.20
CA PHE A 163 -5.58 5.73 1.05
C PHE A 163 -4.37 5.16 0.32
N GLY A 164 -4.24 3.85 0.27
CA GLY A 164 -3.10 3.22 -0.37
C GLY A 164 -3.47 2.13 -1.36
N ALA A 165 -2.58 1.92 -2.33
CA ALA A 165 -2.68 0.85 -3.32
C ALA A 165 -1.48 -0.09 -3.22
N SER A 166 -1.69 -1.43 -3.15
CA SER A 166 -0.63 -2.44 -3.11
C SER A 166 0.41 -2.17 -2.00
N ALA A 167 1.67 -1.93 -2.34
CA ALA A 167 2.72 -1.54 -1.38
C ALA A 167 2.32 -0.30 -0.57
N GLY A 168 1.68 0.70 -1.18
CA GLY A 168 1.17 1.88 -0.48
C GLY A 168 0.06 1.57 0.50
N ALA A 169 -0.82 0.59 0.20
CA ALA A 169 -1.83 0.13 1.14
C ALA A 169 -1.20 -0.58 2.37
N HIS A 170 -0.13 -1.34 2.15
CA HIS A 170 0.65 -1.93 3.24
C HIS A 170 1.24 -0.84 4.14
N LEU A 171 1.88 0.19 3.56
CA LEU A 171 2.44 1.32 4.30
C LEU A 171 1.35 2.11 5.04
N SER A 172 0.22 2.37 4.39
CA SER A 172 -0.94 3.06 4.96
C SER A 172 -1.50 2.31 6.18
N MET A 173 -1.65 0.99 6.10
CA MET A 173 -2.11 0.17 7.22
C MET A 173 -1.10 0.16 8.38
N LEU A 174 0.21 0.06 8.09
CA LEU A 174 1.22 0.13 9.14
C LEU A 174 1.24 1.50 9.83
N ALA A 175 1.21 2.58 9.07
CA ALA A 175 1.15 3.94 9.62
C ALA A 175 -0.11 4.15 10.47
N ALA A 176 -1.26 3.57 10.05
CA ALA A 176 -2.53 3.70 10.74
C ALA A 176 -2.64 2.84 12.02
N TYR A 177 -2.00 1.67 12.06
CA TYR A 177 -2.15 0.70 13.16
C TYR A 177 -1.01 0.75 14.18
N THR A 178 0.07 1.48 13.90
CA THR A 178 1.19 1.63 14.83
C THR A 178 1.11 2.94 15.62
N ASN A 179 1.63 2.93 16.85
CA ASN A 179 1.64 4.10 17.71
C ASN A 179 2.70 5.13 17.27
N ASP A 180 2.61 6.36 17.78
CA ASP A 180 3.53 7.45 17.41
C ASP A 180 5.00 7.17 17.76
N ASN A 181 5.25 6.33 18.76
CA ASN A 181 6.60 5.91 19.18
C ASN A 181 7.18 4.72 18.39
N GLU A 182 6.41 4.19 17.44
CA GLU A 182 6.86 3.14 16.51
C GLU A 182 7.12 3.78 15.15
N PHE A 183 8.23 3.45 14.50
CA PHE A 183 8.62 4.03 13.21
C PHE A 183 8.57 5.57 13.23
N VAL A 184 9.39 6.16 14.09
CA VAL A 184 9.26 7.58 14.52
C VAL A 184 9.50 8.58 13.39
N GLY A 185 10.41 8.30 12.46
CA GLY A 185 10.72 9.16 11.31
C GLY A 185 11.51 10.44 11.69
N ASN A 186 11.17 11.58 11.07
CA ASN A 186 11.88 12.84 11.23
C ASN A 186 11.69 13.43 12.64
N PRO A 187 12.77 13.68 13.40
CA PRO A 187 12.69 14.29 14.74
C PRO A 187 12.01 15.67 14.76
N GLU A 188 12.13 16.47 13.70
CA GLU A 188 11.47 17.79 13.61
C GLU A 188 9.94 17.70 13.53
N LEU A 189 9.41 16.55 13.17
CA LEU A 189 7.98 16.28 13.12
C LEU A 189 7.48 15.52 14.37
N SER A 190 8.37 15.19 15.30
CA SER A 190 8.02 14.45 16.52
C SER A 190 6.96 15.11 17.42
N PRO A 191 6.82 16.46 17.46
CA PRO A 191 5.74 17.10 18.23
C PRO A 191 4.33 16.82 17.67
N TYR A 192 4.22 16.31 16.44
CA TYR A 192 2.94 16.06 15.78
C TYR A 192 2.63 14.57 15.77
N SER A 193 1.37 14.20 16.00
CA SER A 193 0.92 12.82 15.95
C SER A 193 0.79 12.31 14.51
N ALA A 194 1.10 11.03 14.29
CA ALA A 194 0.85 10.31 13.04
C ALA A 194 -0.50 9.58 13.03
N LYS A 195 -1.34 9.71 14.06
CA LYS A 195 -2.65 9.06 14.13
C LYS A 195 -3.57 9.55 13.02
N VAL A 196 -4.34 8.63 12.46
CA VAL A 196 -5.34 8.91 11.43
C VAL A 196 -6.70 8.34 11.83
N ASN A 197 -7.78 8.75 11.17
CA ASN A 197 -9.14 8.36 11.53
C ASN A 197 -9.56 7.06 10.85
N TYR A 198 -9.06 6.82 9.65
CA TYR A 198 -9.40 5.66 8.83
C TYR A 198 -8.32 5.33 7.82
N VAL A 199 -8.40 4.14 7.26
CA VAL A 199 -7.53 3.70 6.16
C VAL A 199 -8.32 2.97 5.07
N ILE A 200 -8.02 3.27 3.80
CA ILE A 200 -8.46 2.49 2.65
C ILE A 200 -7.27 1.67 2.15
N SER A 201 -7.45 0.35 2.13
CA SER A 201 -6.45 -0.61 1.66
C SER A 201 -6.90 -1.27 0.37
N ASN A 202 -6.39 -0.81 -0.77
CA ASN A 202 -6.62 -1.47 -2.05
C ASN A 202 -5.55 -2.54 -2.28
N PHE A 203 -5.98 -3.80 -2.29
CA PHE A 203 -5.14 -5.00 -2.53
C PHE A 203 -3.79 -4.97 -1.77
N GLY A 204 -3.79 -4.50 -0.52
CA GLY A 204 -2.58 -4.36 0.29
C GLY A 204 -2.07 -5.67 0.90
N PRO A 205 -0.76 -5.92 0.90
CA PRO A 205 -0.15 -6.98 1.70
C PRO A 205 -0.42 -6.77 3.19
N THR A 206 -0.77 -7.86 3.90
CA THR A 206 -1.07 -7.81 5.34
C THR A 206 -0.19 -8.73 6.19
N ASP A 207 0.35 -9.79 5.58
CA ASP A 207 1.27 -10.76 6.20
C ASP A 207 2.41 -11.05 5.22
N LEU A 208 3.54 -10.36 5.39
CA LEU A 208 4.69 -10.47 4.49
C LEU A 208 5.33 -11.86 4.51
N ASN A 209 5.34 -12.52 5.66
CA ASN A 209 5.84 -13.90 5.75
C ASN A 209 5.02 -14.88 4.89
N LYS A 210 3.72 -14.66 4.81
CA LYS A 210 2.82 -15.44 3.94
C LYS A 210 2.98 -15.05 2.48
N LEU A 211 3.04 -13.74 2.20
CA LEU A 211 3.18 -13.23 0.85
C LEU A 211 4.47 -13.73 0.19
N LEU A 212 5.60 -13.57 0.88
CA LEU A 212 6.94 -13.88 0.35
C LEU A 212 7.41 -15.30 0.72
N HIS A 213 6.54 -16.12 1.28
CA HIS A 213 6.83 -17.53 1.61
C HIS A 213 8.15 -17.71 2.38
N THR A 214 8.47 -16.82 3.32
CA THR A 214 9.75 -16.84 4.05
C THR A 214 9.95 -18.11 4.87
N ARG A 215 8.86 -18.78 5.25
CA ARG A 215 8.88 -20.04 5.99
C ARG A 215 9.09 -21.28 5.13
N ALA A 216 9.10 -21.15 3.79
CA ALA A 216 9.32 -22.28 2.89
C ALA A 216 10.63 -23.00 3.21
N GLY A 217 10.64 -24.32 3.12
CA GLY A 217 11.84 -25.12 3.34
C GLY A 217 12.86 -24.93 2.21
N LYS A 218 14.14 -25.29 2.46
CA LYS A 218 15.19 -25.23 1.44
C LYS A 218 14.90 -26.16 0.25
N ILE A 219 14.38 -27.35 0.50
CA ILE A 219 14.08 -28.36 -0.53
C ILE A 219 13.05 -27.85 -1.55
N PRO A 220 11.85 -27.39 -1.18
CA PRO A 220 10.91 -26.81 -2.14
C PRO A 220 11.50 -25.61 -2.92
N VAL A 221 12.24 -24.73 -2.25
CA VAL A 221 12.86 -23.56 -2.91
C VAL A 221 13.91 -24.00 -3.93
N PHE A 222 14.71 -25.03 -3.62
CA PHE A 222 15.68 -25.60 -4.54
C PHE A 222 15.00 -26.17 -5.80
N PHE A 223 13.96 -26.98 -5.65
CA PHE A 223 13.25 -27.54 -6.81
C PHE A 223 12.59 -26.46 -7.67
N ILE A 224 12.03 -25.41 -7.07
CA ILE A 224 11.51 -24.28 -7.83
C ILE A 224 12.64 -23.57 -8.57
N GLY A 225 13.79 -23.40 -7.94
CA GLY A 225 14.97 -22.75 -8.56
C GLY A 225 15.51 -23.50 -9.79
N LEU A 226 15.32 -24.82 -9.87
CA LEU A 226 15.72 -25.58 -11.07
C LEU A 226 14.89 -25.20 -12.31
N PHE A 227 13.63 -24.80 -12.14
CA PHE A 227 12.70 -24.49 -13.24
C PHE A 227 12.37 -22.99 -13.36
N ALA A 228 12.60 -22.22 -12.31
CA ALA A 228 12.21 -20.81 -12.20
C ALA A 228 13.22 -20.00 -11.36
N LYS A 229 14.50 -20.07 -11.71
CA LYS A 229 15.59 -19.39 -10.98
C LYS A 229 15.33 -17.90 -10.80
N ASN A 230 14.90 -17.22 -11.85
CA ASN A 230 14.62 -15.77 -11.82
C ASN A 230 13.58 -15.39 -10.76
N ILE A 231 12.65 -16.27 -10.49
CA ILE A 231 11.59 -16.09 -9.49
C ILE A 231 12.16 -16.16 -8.07
N VAL A 232 13.05 -17.12 -7.83
CA VAL A 232 13.71 -17.26 -6.54
C VAL A 232 14.65 -16.08 -6.29
N ASP A 233 15.43 -15.69 -7.29
CA ASP A 233 16.37 -14.57 -7.22
C ASP A 233 15.63 -13.25 -6.95
N LEU A 234 14.50 -12.99 -7.63
CA LEU A 234 13.68 -11.80 -7.42
C LEU A 234 13.11 -11.76 -5.99
N ARG A 235 12.59 -12.91 -5.51
CA ARG A 235 12.11 -13.02 -4.13
C ARG A 235 13.21 -12.71 -3.12
N GLU A 236 14.41 -13.25 -3.33
CA GLU A 236 15.55 -13.02 -2.46
C GLU A 236 15.96 -11.54 -2.44
N LYS A 237 16.01 -10.90 -3.62
CA LYS A 237 16.26 -9.45 -3.75
C LYS A 237 15.22 -8.63 -2.98
N ILE A 238 13.93 -8.93 -3.14
CA ILE A 238 12.86 -8.23 -2.42
C ILE A 238 13.02 -8.43 -0.91
N VAL A 239 13.25 -9.66 -0.45
CA VAL A 239 13.42 -9.96 0.97
C VAL A 239 14.64 -9.25 1.55
N THR A 240 15.77 -9.28 0.87
CA THR A 240 17.00 -8.60 1.29
C THR A 240 16.81 -7.08 1.25
N GLY A 241 16.24 -6.53 0.17
CA GLY A 241 15.94 -5.12 0.05
C GLY A 241 15.05 -4.61 1.18
N MET A 242 13.98 -5.34 1.53
CA MET A 242 13.08 -4.93 2.62
C MET A 242 13.72 -5.06 4.01
N SER A 243 14.51 -6.09 4.27
CA SER A 243 14.95 -6.43 5.63
C SER A 243 16.43 -6.15 5.92
N GLY A 244 17.26 -5.97 4.91
CA GLY A 244 18.72 -5.94 5.03
C GLY A 244 19.35 -7.31 5.32
N TYR A 245 18.55 -8.39 5.39
CA TYR A 245 19.03 -9.75 5.73
C TYR A 245 18.98 -10.69 4.53
N ASP A 246 20.02 -11.52 4.40
CA ASP A 246 20.04 -12.65 3.46
C ASP A 246 19.17 -13.80 3.98
N ILE A 247 18.05 -14.09 3.30
CA ILE A 247 17.14 -15.16 3.73
C ILE A 247 17.78 -16.56 3.74
N LYS A 248 18.86 -16.79 2.99
CA LYS A 248 19.57 -18.08 2.98
C LYS A 248 20.38 -18.28 4.26
N LYS A 249 20.93 -17.19 4.80
CA LYS A 249 21.78 -17.18 6.00
C LYS A 249 20.99 -16.84 7.25
N ASP A 250 20.13 -15.81 7.18
CA ASP A 250 19.46 -15.18 8.31
C ASP A 250 17.95 -15.43 8.35
N LYS A 251 17.49 -16.57 7.84
CA LYS A 251 16.06 -16.88 7.68
C LYS A 251 15.22 -16.56 8.94
N ARG A 252 15.73 -16.85 10.14
CA ARG A 252 15.02 -16.58 11.39
C ARG A 252 14.85 -15.08 11.61
N LYS A 253 15.91 -14.29 11.39
CA LYS A 253 15.86 -12.83 11.51
C LYS A 253 14.86 -12.23 10.51
N VAL A 254 14.89 -12.68 9.26
CA VAL A 254 13.91 -12.27 8.23
C VAL A 254 12.48 -12.54 8.68
N ILE A 255 12.17 -13.74 9.18
CA ILE A 255 10.82 -14.12 9.63
C ILE A 255 10.36 -13.22 10.79
N GLU A 256 11.21 -12.99 11.79
CA GLU A 256 10.87 -12.14 12.93
C GLU A 256 10.72 -10.68 12.48
N TYR A 257 11.64 -10.17 11.67
CA TYR A 257 11.56 -8.81 11.15
C TYR A 257 10.29 -8.58 10.31
N PHE A 258 9.93 -9.53 9.45
CA PHE A 258 8.70 -9.41 8.65
C PHE A 258 7.41 -9.46 9.47
N LYS A 259 7.43 -9.97 10.70
CA LYS A 259 6.32 -9.80 11.62
C LYS A 259 6.19 -8.34 12.05
N THR A 260 7.31 -7.66 12.37
CA THR A 260 7.29 -6.26 12.83
C THR A 260 6.86 -5.28 11.76
N ILE A 261 6.96 -5.64 10.49
CA ILE A 261 6.50 -4.82 9.36
C ILE A 261 5.29 -5.43 8.64
N SER A 262 4.48 -6.23 9.31
CA SER A 262 3.22 -6.80 8.77
C SER A 262 2.01 -6.19 9.49
N PRO A 263 1.07 -5.54 8.79
CA PRO A 263 -0.12 -4.93 9.40
C PRO A 263 -0.92 -5.89 10.29
N LEU A 264 -0.96 -7.18 9.95
CA LEU A 264 -1.64 -8.19 10.77
C LEU A 264 -1.08 -8.35 12.18
N THR A 265 0.11 -7.85 12.48
CA THR A 265 0.72 -7.86 13.81
C THR A 265 0.07 -6.82 14.72
N TYR A 266 -0.45 -5.73 14.15
CA TYR A 266 -0.95 -4.55 14.86
C TYR A 266 -2.48 -4.39 14.80
N VAL A 267 -3.19 -5.47 14.48
CA VAL A 267 -4.66 -5.41 14.31
C VAL A 267 -5.37 -4.94 15.58
N ASP A 268 -4.82 -5.23 16.76
CA ASP A 268 -5.38 -4.81 18.06
C ASP A 268 -5.45 -3.26 18.20
N ASN A 269 -4.58 -2.54 17.46
CA ASN A 269 -4.59 -1.09 17.35
C ASN A 269 -5.26 -0.60 16.05
N GLY A 270 -5.96 -1.48 15.34
CA GLY A 270 -6.63 -1.15 14.08
C GLY A 270 -7.66 -0.05 14.24
N ILE A 271 -7.93 0.64 13.16
CA ILE A 271 -8.92 1.71 13.06
C ILE A 271 -9.93 1.40 11.97
N SER A 272 -10.92 2.27 11.78
CA SER A 272 -11.91 2.12 10.70
C SER A 272 -11.21 1.84 9.34
N THR A 273 -11.51 0.70 8.72
CA THR A 273 -10.75 0.20 7.56
C THR A 273 -11.67 -0.28 6.44
N LEU A 274 -11.53 0.30 5.26
CA LEU A 274 -12.09 -0.24 4.02
C LEU A 274 -11.03 -1.05 3.30
N ILE A 275 -11.34 -2.30 2.98
CA ILE A 275 -10.47 -3.21 2.23
C ILE A 275 -11.14 -3.47 0.88
N VAL A 276 -10.44 -3.19 -0.22
CA VAL A 276 -10.92 -3.48 -1.58
C VAL A 276 -9.96 -4.45 -2.25
N GLN A 277 -10.46 -5.58 -2.77
CA GLN A 277 -9.61 -6.66 -3.26
C GLN A 277 -10.22 -7.36 -4.47
N GLY A 278 -9.43 -7.54 -5.52
CA GLY A 278 -9.78 -8.39 -6.65
C GLY A 278 -9.73 -9.89 -6.29
N ASP A 279 -10.73 -10.65 -6.71
CA ASP A 279 -10.79 -12.10 -6.40
C ASP A 279 -9.82 -12.94 -7.24
N LYS A 280 -9.38 -12.41 -8.40
CA LYS A 280 -8.38 -13.03 -9.29
C LYS A 280 -6.97 -12.44 -9.10
N ASP A 281 -6.77 -11.62 -8.08
CA ASP A 281 -5.45 -11.07 -7.78
C ASP A 281 -4.46 -12.18 -7.40
N LYS A 282 -3.44 -12.36 -8.25
CA LYS A 282 -2.36 -13.34 -8.06
C LYS A 282 -1.11 -12.71 -7.45
N VAL A 283 -1.01 -11.37 -7.41
CA VAL A 283 0.12 -10.64 -6.82
C VAL A 283 -0.03 -10.54 -5.31
N VAL A 284 -1.18 -10.05 -4.85
CA VAL A 284 -1.56 -10.07 -3.43
C VAL A 284 -2.82 -10.94 -3.29
N PRO A 285 -2.68 -12.23 -2.99
CA PRO A 285 -3.82 -13.14 -2.97
C PRO A 285 -4.91 -12.68 -1.99
N MET A 286 -6.18 -12.79 -2.40
CA MET A 286 -7.37 -12.40 -1.62
C MET A 286 -7.37 -12.95 -0.18
N LYS A 287 -6.64 -14.03 0.09
CA LYS A 287 -6.44 -14.59 1.45
C LYS A 287 -5.82 -13.57 2.42
N GLN A 288 -5.01 -12.63 1.92
CA GLN A 288 -4.42 -11.53 2.72
C GLN A 288 -5.54 -10.63 3.27
N SER A 289 -6.38 -10.11 2.40
CA SER A 289 -7.51 -9.23 2.73
C SER A 289 -8.57 -9.94 3.57
N LYS A 290 -8.94 -11.17 3.23
CA LYS A 290 -9.88 -11.97 4.04
C LYS A 290 -9.36 -12.24 5.46
N LYS A 291 -8.06 -12.42 5.63
CA LYS A 291 -7.46 -12.63 6.95
C LYS A 291 -7.48 -11.36 7.78
N LEU A 292 -7.16 -10.21 7.18
CA LEU A 292 -7.23 -8.91 7.84
C LEU A 292 -8.66 -8.60 8.28
N HIS A 293 -9.63 -8.68 7.35
CA HIS A 293 -11.04 -8.44 7.64
C HIS A 293 -11.54 -9.26 8.83
N ARG A 294 -11.26 -10.58 8.84
CA ARG A 294 -11.67 -11.45 9.95
C ARG A 294 -11.02 -11.08 11.29
N LYS A 295 -9.75 -10.66 11.26
CA LYS A 295 -9.07 -10.24 12.49
C LYS A 295 -9.63 -8.92 13.02
N LEU A 296 -9.77 -7.90 12.18
CA LEU A 296 -10.40 -6.63 12.56
C LEU A 296 -11.81 -6.84 13.14
N LYS A 297 -12.61 -7.71 12.51
CA LYS A 297 -13.94 -8.06 13.02
C LYS A 297 -13.87 -8.73 14.41
N LYS A 298 -12.89 -9.61 14.65
CA LYS A 298 -12.68 -10.26 15.94
C LYS A 298 -12.35 -9.26 17.05
N GLU A 299 -11.57 -8.23 16.72
CA GLU A 299 -11.21 -7.13 17.64
C GLU A 299 -12.29 -6.03 17.73
N ASN A 300 -13.49 -6.25 17.14
CA ASN A 300 -14.61 -5.29 17.10
C ASN A 300 -14.25 -3.96 16.43
N ILE A 301 -13.28 -3.95 15.52
CA ILE A 301 -12.87 -2.77 14.77
C ILE A 301 -13.76 -2.65 13.53
N GLN A 302 -14.32 -1.44 13.32
CA GLN A 302 -15.14 -1.14 12.15
C GLN A 302 -14.34 -1.42 10.87
N ASN A 303 -14.87 -2.32 10.04
CA ASN A 303 -14.22 -2.60 8.76
C ASN A 303 -15.19 -3.23 7.76
N SER A 304 -14.89 -3.04 6.48
CA SER A 304 -15.58 -3.70 5.36
C SER A 304 -14.59 -4.31 4.38
N LEU A 305 -15.02 -5.34 3.68
CA LEU A 305 -14.26 -5.99 2.62
C LEU A 305 -15.11 -6.03 1.34
N THR A 306 -14.72 -5.22 0.37
CA THR A 306 -15.31 -5.20 -0.97
C THR A 306 -14.50 -6.11 -1.90
N ILE A 307 -15.18 -7.07 -2.51
CA ILE A 307 -14.57 -7.97 -3.47
C ILE A 307 -14.92 -7.48 -4.87
N VAL A 308 -13.88 -7.26 -5.67
CA VAL A 308 -14.00 -6.94 -7.09
C VAL A 308 -13.97 -8.24 -7.86
N GLU A 309 -15.12 -8.61 -8.42
CA GLU A 309 -15.28 -9.83 -9.21
C GLU A 309 -14.40 -9.78 -10.45
N ASP A 310 -13.74 -10.89 -10.76
CA ASP A 310 -12.73 -11.05 -11.80
C ASP A 310 -11.59 -10.01 -11.77
N GLY A 311 -11.50 -9.22 -10.71
CA GLY A 311 -10.47 -8.19 -10.54
C GLY A 311 -9.07 -8.79 -10.37
N LEU A 312 -8.17 -8.40 -11.27
CA LEU A 312 -6.73 -8.65 -11.16
C LEU A 312 -6.07 -7.61 -10.24
N HIS A 313 -4.76 -7.74 -10.01
CA HIS A 313 -4.00 -6.75 -9.25
C HIS A 313 -4.07 -5.36 -9.91
N GLY A 314 -4.36 -4.32 -9.12
CA GLY A 314 -4.60 -2.97 -9.64
C GLY A 314 -5.98 -2.79 -10.29
N PHE A 315 -6.91 -3.75 -10.08
CA PHE A 315 -8.24 -3.81 -10.73
C PHE A 315 -8.15 -3.84 -12.26
N ARG A 316 -7.02 -4.32 -12.80
CA ARG A 316 -6.88 -4.55 -14.24
C ARG A 316 -7.96 -5.50 -14.71
N SER A 317 -8.41 -5.35 -15.95
CA SER A 317 -9.53 -6.06 -16.57
C SER A 317 -10.94 -5.74 -16.00
N THR A 318 -11.03 -4.87 -14.99
CA THR A 318 -12.33 -4.42 -14.47
C THR A 318 -12.91 -3.35 -15.36
N ASP A 319 -14.18 -3.50 -15.77
CA ASP A 319 -14.82 -2.52 -16.62
C ASP A 319 -15.07 -1.18 -15.89
N LYS A 320 -15.26 -0.12 -16.66
CA LYS A 320 -15.41 1.23 -16.14
C LYS A 320 -16.57 1.36 -15.14
N LYS A 321 -17.71 0.72 -15.40
CA LYS A 321 -18.89 0.79 -14.52
C LYS A 321 -18.60 0.20 -13.15
N HIS A 322 -17.87 -0.91 -13.09
CA HIS A 322 -17.43 -1.52 -11.82
C HIS A 322 -16.39 -0.66 -11.13
N LEU A 323 -15.44 -0.06 -11.86
CA LEU A 323 -14.46 0.88 -11.31
C LEU A 323 -15.13 2.13 -10.73
N ASP A 324 -16.13 2.68 -11.39
CA ASP A 324 -16.90 3.83 -10.90
C ASP A 324 -17.62 3.49 -9.59
N ARG A 325 -18.24 2.30 -9.50
CA ARG A 325 -18.91 1.83 -8.27
C ARG A 325 -17.89 1.68 -7.10
N ILE A 326 -16.72 1.10 -7.36
CA ILE A 326 -15.67 0.97 -6.36
C ILE A 326 -15.20 2.35 -5.89
N THR A 327 -15.03 3.27 -6.82
CA THR A 327 -14.68 4.66 -6.54
C THR A 327 -15.73 5.33 -5.66
N ASP A 328 -17.01 5.16 -5.97
CA ASP A 328 -18.11 5.71 -5.17
C ASP A 328 -18.13 5.12 -3.76
N GLU A 329 -17.89 3.82 -3.64
CA GLU A 329 -17.80 3.16 -2.33
C GLU A 329 -16.66 3.70 -1.49
N MET A 330 -15.46 3.90 -2.07
CA MET A 330 -14.33 4.51 -1.38
C MET A 330 -14.63 5.93 -0.92
N VAL A 331 -15.22 6.75 -1.79
CA VAL A 331 -15.62 8.13 -1.45
C VAL A 331 -16.67 8.16 -0.36
N ASN A 332 -17.71 7.33 -0.46
CA ASN A 332 -18.76 7.24 0.56
C ASN A 332 -18.20 6.78 1.91
N PHE A 333 -17.28 5.81 1.91
CA PHE A 333 -16.57 5.42 3.13
C PHE A 333 -15.85 6.60 3.75
N VAL A 334 -15.05 7.35 2.98
CA VAL A 334 -14.32 8.54 3.47
C VAL A 334 -15.28 9.57 4.05
N VAL A 335 -16.35 9.90 3.35
CA VAL A 335 -17.35 10.89 3.79
C VAL A 335 -18.03 10.44 5.09
N SER A 336 -18.31 9.16 5.24
CA SER A 336 -18.91 8.60 6.46
C SER A 336 -18.02 8.68 7.70
N GLN A 337 -16.71 8.90 7.53
CA GLN A 337 -15.74 9.04 8.63
C GLN A 337 -15.60 10.50 9.13
N LYS A 338 -16.22 11.48 8.46
CA LYS A 338 -16.21 12.88 8.90
C LYS A 338 -16.90 12.99 10.24
N LYS A 339 -16.20 13.51 11.23
CA LYS A 339 -16.74 13.79 12.58
C LYS A 339 -17.32 15.18 12.65
#